data_7918e0309db3aef200a867b98180d5ec
#
_entry.id   7918e0309db3aef200a867b98180d5ec
#
_cell.length_a   1.000
_cell.length_b   1.000
_cell.length_c   1.000
_cell.angle_alpha   90.00
_cell.angle_beta   90.00
_cell.angle_gamma   90.00
#
_symmetry.space_group_name_H-M   'P 1'
#
loop_
_entity.id
_entity.type
_entity.pdbx_description
1 polymer ?
#
loop_
_entity_poly.entity_id
_entity_poly.type
_entity_poly.pdbx_seq_one_letter_code
_entity_poly.pdbx_strand_id
1 'polypeptide(L)'
;MLTFHDEDLVPFELDRGVIVPLVQMTGEELPEVELSVGDKTYTYERSYNIRGHSAIMPKRVRELMSEGKKPLVIERPTRYYLYVSV
;
A
#
# COMPACT_ATOMS: atom_id res chain seq x y z
N MET A 1 -1.56 -14.73 -8.16
CA MET A 1 -1.58 -13.26 -8.02
C MET A 1 -2.84 -12.82 -7.28
N LEU A 2 -2.69 -11.94 -6.31
CA LEU A 2 -3.85 -11.35 -5.63
C LEU A 2 -4.56 -10.39 -6.56
N THR A 3 -5.89 -10.45 -6.55
CA THR A 3 -6.71 -9.57 -7.37
C THR A 3 -7.75 -8.90 -6.47
N PHE A 4 -7.84 -7.59 -6.57
CA PHE A 4 -8.83 -6.81 -5.85
C PHE A 4 -9.68 -6.01 -6.84
N HIS A 5 -10.84 -5.56 -6.36
CA HIS A 5 -11.71 -4.65 -7.09
C HIS A 5 -11.63 -3.27 -6.42
N ASP A 6 -11.98 -2.24 -7.16
CA ASP A 6 -11.93 -0.87 -6.62
C ASP A 6 -12.74 -0.74 -5.32
N GLU A 7 -13.82 -1.48 -5.20
CA GLU A 7 -14.68 -1.45 -4.02
C GLU A 7 -14.02 -2.08 -2.78
N ASP A 8 -12.93 -2.83 -2.95
CA ASP A 8 -12.19 -3.40 -1.84
C ASP A 8 -11.25 -2.37 -1.19
N LEU A 9 -11.05 -1.25 -1.86
CA LEU A 9 -10.12 -0.22 -1.40
C LEU A 9 -10.86 0.81 -0.55
N VAL A 10 -10.22 1.23 0.54
CA VAL A 10 -10.71 2.32 1.35
C VAL A 10 -9.65 3.41 1.40
N PRO A 11 -10.05 4.69 1.43
CA PRO A 11 -9.07 5.77 1.58
C PRO A 11 -8.52 5.74 3.01
N PHE A 12 -7.22 5.87 3.13
CA PHE A 12 -6.55 5.89 4.42
C PHE A 12 -5.62 7.08 4.48
N GLU A 13 -5.80 7.93 5.50
CA GLU A 13 -4.91 9.06 5.71
C GLU A 13 -3.67 8.55 6.44
N LEU A 14 -2.61 8.35 5.68
CA LEU A 14 -1.36 7.83 6.20
C LEU A 14 -0.63 8.88 7.05
N ASP A 15 -0.73 10.13 6.62
CA ASP A 15 -0.18 11.28 7.31
C ASP A 15 -0.96 12.49 6.84
N ARG A 16 -0.73 13.63 7.45
CA ARG A 16 -1.47 14.85 7.13
C ARG A 16 -1.39 15.17 5.64
N GLY A 17 -2.54 15.12 4.97
CA GLY A 17 -2.61 15.40 3.54
C GLY A 17 -2.14 14.27 2.64
N VAL A 18 -1.76 13.13 3.19
CA VAL A 18 -1.31 11.98 2.40
C VAL A 18 -2.34 10.87 2.53
N ILE A 19 -3.18 10.73 1.52
CA ILE A 19 -4.24 9.73 1.50
C ILE A 19 -3.89 8.67 0.46
N VAL A 20 -3.95 7.40 0.86
CA VAL A 20 -3.62 6.27 -0.01
C VAL A 20 -4.76 5.26 -0.01
N PRO A 21 -4.95 4.53 -1.11
CA PRO A 21 -5.87 3.40 -1.09
C PRO A 21 -5.30 2.28 -0.24
N LEU A 22 -6.15 1.67 0.57
CA LEU A 22 -5.73 0.65 1.52
C LEU A 22 -6.70 -0.53 1.47
N VAL A 23 -6.15 -1.74 1.54
CA VAL A 23 -6.91 -2.97 1.69
C VAL A 23 -6.50 -3.61 3.01
N GLN A 24 -7.48 -3.96 3.85
CA GLN A 24 -7.22 -4.68 5.09
C GLN A 24 -7.32 -6.17 4.82
N MET A 25 -6.33 -6.91 5.30
CA MET A 25 -6.30 -8.36 5.20
C MET A 25 -5.94 -8.96 6.55
N THR A 26 -6.49 -10.14 6.82
CA THR A 26 -6.15 -10.89 8.03
C THR A 26 -4.95 -11.78 7.76
N GLY A 27 -4.31 -12.27 8.81
CA GLY A 27 -3.15 -13.15 8.69
C GLY A 27 -1.85 -12.43 8.46
N GLU A 28 -0.76 -13.18 8.53
CA GLU A 28 0.60 -12.64 8.41
C GLU A 28 1.36 -13.34 7.29
N GLU A 29 0.69 -13.59 6.18
CA GLU A 29 1.31 -14.25 5.04
C GLU A 29 2.34 -13.33 4.39
N LEU A 30 3.31 -13.94 3.72
CA LEU A 30 4.31 -13.20 2.98
C LEU A 30 3.64 -12.45 1.83
N PRO A 31 4.13 -11.26 1.49
CA PRO A 31 3.53 -10.49 0.40
C PRO A 31 3.81 -11.12 -0.95
N GLU A 32 2.86 -11.01 -1.86
CA GLU A 32 3.08 -11.40 -3.24
C GLU A 32 3.86 -10.30 -3.96
N VAL A 33 4.64 -10.69 -4.95
CA VAL A 33 5.46 -9.74 -5.72
C VAL A 33 4.58 -8.75 -6.48
N GLU A 34 3.47 -9.25 -7.01
CA GLU A 34 2.54 -8.41 -7.76
C GLU A 34 1.11 -8.68 -7.34
N LEU A 35 0.28 -7.66 -7.50
CA LEU A 35 -1.16 -7.79 -7.34
C LEU A 35 -1.85 -6.91 -8.37
N SER A 36 -3.13 -7.14 -8.59
CA SER A 36 -3.90 -6.30 -9.51
C SER A 36 -5.12 -5.72 -8.84
N VAL A 37 -5.49 -4.52 -9.26
CA VAL A 37 -6.75 -3.88 -8.87
C VAL A 37 -7.43 -3.46 -10.16
N GLY A 38 -8.52 -4.13 -10.49
CA GLY A 38 -9.13 -3.94 -11.79
C GLY A 38 -8.14 -4.33 -12.90
N ASP A 39 -7.85 -3.40 -13.78
CA ASP A 39 -6.90 -3.61 -14.88
C ASP A 39 -5.50 -3.08 -14.58
N LYS A 40 -5.25 -2.60 -13.36
CA LYS A 40 -3.95 -2.05 -12.98
C LYS A 40 -3.14 -3.06 -12.20
N THR A 41 -1.83 -3.11 -12.48
CA THR A 41 -0.89 -3.99 -11.79
C THR A 41 -0.03 -3.17 -10.85
N TYR A 42 0.11 -3.67 -9.63
CA TYR A 42 0.93 -3.04 -8.60
C TYR A 42 2.04 -4.01 -8.22
N THR A 43 3.23 -3.48 -8.03
CA THR A 43 4.42 -4.26 -7.66
C THR A 43 4.80 -3.97 -6.23
N TYR A 44 5.12 -5.03 -5.48
CA TYR A 44 5.56 -4.90 -4.09
C TYR A 44 6.86 -4.13 -4.02
N GLU A 45 6.92 -3.14 -3.13
CA GLU A 45 8.13 -2.38 -2.91
C GLU A 45 8.77 -2.71 -1.57
N ARG A 46 8.01 -2.59 -0.47
CA ARG A 46 8.59 -2.70 0.86
C ARG A 46 7.50 -2.89 1.91
N SER A 47 7.88 -3.51 3.05
CA SER A 47 6.99 -3.58 4.20
C SER A 47 7.48 -2.66 5.31
N TYR A 48 6.54 -2.24 6.15
CA TYR A 48 6.81 -1.37 7.29
C TYR A 48 6.09 -1.93 8.50
N ASN A 49 6.75 -1.86 9.66
CA ASN A 49 6.12 -2.25 10.90
C ASN A 49 5.08 -1.19 11.27
N ILE A 50 3.87 -1.60 11.62
CA ILE A 50 2.79 -0.66 11.93
C ILE A 50 3.18 0.28 13.05
N ARG A 51 3.89 -0.20 14.06
CA ARG A 51 4.30 0.61 15.20
C ARG A 51 5.45 1.56 14.90
N GLY A 52 6.22 1.29 13.85
CA GLY A 52 7.39 2.09 13.54
C GLY A 52 7.34 2.86 12.23
N HIS A 53 6.16 2.93 11.60
CA HIS A 53 6.05 3.53 10.26
C HIS A 53 5.95 5.05 10.24
N SER A 54 5.77 5.68 11.39
CA SER A 54 5.25 7.04 11.51
C SER A 54 6.00 8.13 10.74
N ALA A 55 7.26 7.91 10.41
CA ALA A 55 8.03 8.89 9.65
C ALA A 55 8.50 8.35 8.30
N ILE A 56 8.83 7.07 8.24
CA ILE A 56 9.50 6.47 7.07
C ILE A 56 8.53 6.24 5.92
N MET A 57 7.40 5.60 6.22
CA MET A 57 6.45 5.24 5.18
C MET A 57 5.78 6.46 4.53
N PRO A 58 5.29 7.44 5.28
CA PRO A 58 4.70 8.63 4.65
C PRO A 58 5.68 9.38 3.76
N LYS A 59 6.94 9.45 4.17
CA LYS A 59 7.98 10.10 3.37
C LYS A 59 8.15 9.38 2.03
N ARG A 60 8.22 8.05 2.06
CA ARG A 60 8.37 7.27 0.83
C ARG A 60 7.14 7.43 -0.07
N VAL A 61 5.94 7.42 0.50
CA VAL A 61 4.72 7.60 -0.27
C VAL A 61 4.71 8.98 -0.95
N ARG A 62 5.11 10.02 -0.24
CA ARG A 62 5.21 11.36 -0.84
C ARG A 62 6.18 11.38 -2.01
N GLU A 63 7.33 10.71 -1.87
CA GLU A 63 8.30 10.61 -2.97
C GLU A 63 7.68 9.95 -4.20
N LEU A 64 6.98 8.83 -3.99
CA LEU A 64 6.34 8.12 -5.09
C LEU A 64 5.28 8.98 -5.78
N MET A 65 4.47 9.67 -5.01
CA MET A 65 3.43 10.53 -5.58
C MET A 65 4.04 11.68 -6.36
N SER A 66 5.16 12.24 -5.89
CA SER A 66 5.84 13.32 -6.60
C SER A 66 6.45 12.86 -7.92
N GLU A 67 6.72 11.56 -8.04
CA GLU A 67 7.22 10.96 -9.28
C GLU A 67 6.09 10.54 -10.22
N GLY A 68 4.84 10.80 -9.85
CA GLY A 68 3.69 10.41 -10.65
C GLY A 68 3.30 8.95 -10.51
N LYS A 69 3.85 8.26 -9.52
CA LYS A 69 3.53 6.85 -9.27
C LYS A 69 2.36 6.74 -8.31
N LYS A 70 1.69 5.60 -8.33
CA LYS A 70 0.49 5.37 -7.52
C LYS A 70 0.76 4.35 -6.44
N PRO A 71 0.66 4.73 -5.17
CA PRO A 71 0.85 3.79 -4.06
C PRO A 71 -0.43 3.04 -3.74
N LEU A 72 -0.27 1.85 -3.18
CA LEU A 72 -1.34 1.04 -2.63
C LEU A 72 -0.79 0.37 -1.38
N VAL A 73 -1.58 0.34 -0.32
CA VAL A 73 -1.14 -0.26 0.94
C VAL A 73 -2.02 -1.45 1.28
N ILE A 74 -1.40 -2.57 1.63
CA ILE A 74 -2.11 -3.70 2.22
C ILE A 74 -1.78 -3.70 3.70
N GLU A 75 -2.81 -3.61 4.54
CA GLU A 75 -2.66 -3.67 5.98
C GLU A 75 -2.87 -5.09 6.48
N ARG A 76 -1.84 -5.64 7.10
CA ARG A 76 -1.90 -6.90 7.83
C ARG A 76 -1.83 -6.58 9.32
N PRO A 77 -2.07 -7.53 10.21
CA PRO A 77 -2.13 -7.24 11.66
C PRO A 77 -0.91 -6.51 12.22
N THR A 78 0.30 -6.79 11.73
CA THR A 78 1.51 -6.17 12.27
C THR A 78 2.30 -5.36 11.26
N ARG A 79 1.95 -5.39 9.98
CA ARG A 79 2.73 -4.74 8.94
C ARG A 79 1.85 -4.07 7.89
N TYR A 80 2.39 -3.01 7.31
CA TYR A 80 1.90 -2.43 6.07
C TYR A 80 2.80 -2.89 4.94
N TYR A 81 2.21 -3.34 3.85
CA TYR A 81 2.94 -3.69 2.64
C TYR A 81 2.66 -2.63 1.58
N LEU A 82 3.71 -1.95 1.14
CA LEU A 82 3.58 -0.89 0.14
C LEU A 82 3.78 -1.45 -1.26
N TYR A 83 2.80 -1.21 -2.10
CA TYR A 83 2.82 -1.56 -3.51
C TYR A 83 2.78 -0.30 -4.35
N VAL A 84 3.32 -0.38 -5.54
CA VAL A 84 3.45 0.78 -6.43
C VAL A 84 3.03 0.41 -7.84
N SER A 85 2.26 1.30 -8.48
CA SER A 85 1.94 1.21 -9.89
C SER A 85 2.45 2.47 -10.60
N VAL A 86 2.77 2.31 -11.86
CA VAL A 86 3.23 3.44 -12.68
C VAL A 86 2.07 4.29 -13.14
#